data_76942ced4578f64466265f97c5a2b879
#
_entry.id   76942ced4578f64466265f97c5a2b879
#
_cell.length_a   1.000
_cell.length_b   1.000
_cell.length_c   1.000
_cell.angle_alpha   90.00
_cell.angle_beta   90.00
_cell.angle_gamma   90.00
#
_symmetry.space_group_name_H-M   'P 1'
#
loop_
_entity.id
_entity.type
_entity.pdbx_description
1 polymer ?
#
loop_
_entity_poly.entity_id
_entity_poly.type
_entity_poly.pdbx_seq_one_letter_code
_entity_poly.pdbx_strand_id
1 'polypeptide(L)'
;MLEYRNKVCPYEYMAFARRIGELWEPFCKLAFEYPINKLTIVDPPDFEKVQNSIKSDTIKYIDSLELSSEIKGDLKRYYAIPWTMVDSGGIKLDLDLHFEQNGVHYNCDFKSGFSSNEKGNTNRLLLVASIYNSLKDNEKTLLFVRQTEDQNNHYLQTLKNSPYWDVYCANDCYSAIKAFTGFDIRAWLDSNAEWQNDI
;
A
#
# COMPACT_ATOMS: atom_id res chain seq x y z
N MET A 1 -7.31 31.12 -11.37
CA MET A 1 -6.72 29.84 -11.84
C MET A 1 -7.77 28.82 -12.28
N LEU A 2 -8.87 28.58 -11.54
CA LEU A 2 -9.96 27.68 -11.95
C LEU A 2 -10.64 28.08 -13.28
N GLU A 3 -10.85 29.36 -13.54
CA GLU A 3 -11.36 29.84 -14.84
C GLU A 3 -10.36 29.65 -15.98
N TYR A 4 -9.07 29.82 -15.71
CA TYR A 4 -8.02 29.55 -16.67
C TYR A 4 -7.92 28.04 -16.96
N ARG A 5 -8.07 27.21 -15.95
CA ARG A 5 -8.08 25.75 -16.07
C ARG A 5 -9.15 25.21 -17.01
N ASN A 6 -10.34 25.83 -17.02
CA ASN A 6 -11.43 25.43 -17.91
C ASN A 6 -11.18 25.81 -19.40
N LYS A 7 -10.16 26.66 -19.65
CA LYS A 7 -9.71 27.04 -21.01
C LYS A 7 -8.48 26.27 -21.47
N VAL A 8 -7.85 25.52 -20.59
CA VAL A 8 -6.65 24.72 -20.83
C VAL A 8 -7.04 23.39 -21.44
N CYS A 9 -6.25 22.88 -22.38
CA CYS A 9 -6.57 21.64 -23.06
C CYS A 9 -6.57 20.44 -22.08
N PRO A 10 -7.36 19.37 -22.35
CA PRO A 10 -7.47 18.20 -21.48
C PRO A 10 -6.13 17.57 -21.08
N TYR A 11 -5.12 17.69 -21.92
CA TYR A 11 -3.77 17.20 -21.63
C TYR A 11 -3.10 17.93 -20.46
N GLU A 12 -3.25 19.25 -20.40
CA GLU A 12 -2.69 20.05 -19.29
C GLU A 12 -3.43 19.80 -17.97
N TYR A 13 -4.74 19.53 -18.03
CA TYR A 13 -5.51 19.13 -16.86
C TYR A 13 -5.02 17.79 -16.28
N MET A 14 -4.78 16.80 -17.14
CA MET A 14 -4.25 15.50 -16.72
C MET A 14 -2.83 15.62 -16.14
N ALA A 15 -1.99 16.44 -16.74
CA ALA A 15 -0.65 16.74 -16.23
C ALA A 15 -0.70 17.43 -14.85
N PHE A 16 -1.62 18.37 -14.66
CA PHE A 16 -1.84 19.06 -13.39
C PHE A 16 -2.35 18.10 -12.29
N ALA A 17 -3.35 17.28 -12.61
CA ALA A 17 -3.89 16.29 -11.68
C ALA A 17 -2.82 15.28 -11.23
N ARG A 18 -1.95 14.85 -12.17
CA ARG A 18 -0.80 14.00 -11.87
C ARG A 18 0.19 14.69 -10.93
N ARG A 19 0.54 15.96 -11.20
CA ARG A 19 1.48 16.72 -10.35
C ARG A 19 0.96 16.94 -8.93
N ILE A 20 -0.34 17.14 -8.76
CA ILE A 20 -0.93 17.19 -7.41
C ILE A 20 -0.72 15.87 -6.68
N GLY A 21 -0.88 14.72 -7.37
CA GLY A 21 -0.60 13.41 -6.80
C GLY A 21 0.87 13.26 -6.41
N GLU A 22 1.78 13.69 -7.28
CA GLU A 22 3.23 13.66 -7.05
C GLU A 22 3.68 14.54 -5.86
N LEU A 23 2.93 15.59 -5.51
CA LEU A 23 3.22 16.45 -4.37
C LEU A 23 2.54 15.96 -3.07
N TRP A 24 1.35 15.39 -3.17
CA TRP A 24 0.56 15.02 -2.01
C TRP A 24 1.16 13.86 -1.21
N GLU A 25 1.68 12.86 -1.89
CA GLU A 25 2.34 11.73 -1.25
C GLU A 25 3.55 12.16 -0.41
N PRO A 26 4.58 12.85 -0.96
CA PRO A 26 5.72 13.33 -0.17
C PRO A 26 5.30 14.23 0.98
N PHE A 27 4.29 15.09 0.76
CA PHE A 27 3.76 15.97 1.80
C PHE A 27 3.17 15.18 2.98
N CYS A 28 2.37 14.14 2.71
CA CYS A 28 1.84 13.27 3.76
C CYS A 28 2.95 12.48 4.47
N LYS A 29 3.97 12.02 3.75
CA LYS A 29 5.11 11.28 4.30
C LYS A 29 5.92 12.09 5.30
N LEU A 30 6.02 13.42 5.14
CA LEU A 30 6.71 14.28 6.10
C LEU A 30 6.17 14.13 7.53
N ALA A 31 4.87 13.88 7.71
CA ALA A 31 4.32 13.63 9.03
C ALA A 31 4.86 12.35 9.69
N PHE A 32 5.20 11.34 8.88
CA PHE A 32 5.82 10.10 9.35
C PHE A 32 7.33 10.20 9.52
N GLU A 33 7.99 11.06 8.75
CA GLU A 33 9.42 11.33 8.89
C GLU A 33 9.71 12.18 10.14
N TYR A 34 8.77 13.07 10.52
CA TYR A 34 8.88 13.96 11.68
C TYR A 34 7.70 13.78 12.65
N PRO A 35 7.49 12.56 13.17
CA PRO A 35 6.31 12.26 13.98
C PRO A 35 6.41 12.86 15.37
N ILE A 36 5.26 13.25 15.95
CA ILE A 36 5.13 13.60 17.35
C ILE A 36 4.98 12.33 18.20
N ASN A 37 4.22 11.36 17.70
CA ASN A 37 4.07 10.04 18.32
C ASN A 37 5.28 9.15 18.02
N LYS A 38 5.57 8.22 18.91
CA LYS A 38 6.66 7.25 18.68
C LYS A 38 6.27 6.28 17.57
N LEU A 39 7.02 6.27 16.51
CA LEU A 39 7.01 5.27 15.44
C LEU A 39 8.42 5.15 14.85
N THR A 40 8.69 4.11 14.07
CA THR A 40 9.98 3.86 13.43
C THR A 40 9.75 3.51 11.96
N ILE A 41 10.39 4.22 11.05
CA ILE A 41 10.40 3.86 9.62
C ILE A 41 11.24 2.59 9.46
N VAL A 42 10.74 1.63 8.69
CA VAL A 42 11.38 0.34 8.44
C VAL A 42 11.47 0.06 6.95
N ASP A 43 12.39 -0.81 6.55
CA ASP A 43 12.49 -1.27 5.17
C ASP A 43 11.49 -2.41 4.91
N PRO A 44 10.91 -2.51 3.70
CA PRO A 44 10.07 -3.63 3.33
C PRO A 44 10.87 -4.94 3.29
N PRO A 45 10.25 -6.09 3.57
CA PRO A 45 10.91 -7.36 3.42
C PRO A 45 11.20 -7.66 1.94
N ASP A 46 12.34 -8.31 1.69
CA ASP A 46 12.69 -8.84 0.39
C ASP A 46 11.80 -10.07 0.07
N PHE A 47 11.04 -10.01 -1.03
CA PHE A 47 10.13 -11.10 -1.39
C PHE A 47 10.85 -12.43 -1.60
N GLU A 48 12.05 -12.45 -2.17
CA GLU A 48 12.80 -13.68 -2.37
C GLU A 48 13.18 -14.33 -1.04
N LYS A 49 13.57 -13.52 -0.04
CA LYS A 49 13.86 -14.01 1.32
C LYS A 49 12.60 -14.56 1.99
N VAL A 50 11.48 -13.85 1.89
CA VAL A 50 10.17 -14.30 2.40
C VAL A 50 9.78 -15.62 1.75
N GLN A 51 9.85 -15.72 0.41
CA GLN A 51 9.54 -16.91 -0.34
C GLN A 51 10.42 -18.11 0.08
N ASN A 52 11.73 -17.90 0.21
CA ASN A 52 12.64 -18.95 0.61
C ASN A 52 12.40 -19.44 2.03
N SER A 53 12.03 -18.54 2.95
CA SER A 53 11.63 -18.91 4.31
C SER A 53 10.37 -19.77 4.30
N ILE A 54 9.32 -19.36 3.59
CA ILE A 54 8.07 -20.13 3.46
C ILE A 54 8.31 -21.50 2.82
N LYS A 55 9.13 -21.58 1.77
CA LYS A 55 9.51 -22.85 1.14
C LYS A 55 10.21 -23.79 2.13
N SER A 56 11.18 -23.26 2.88
CA SER A 56 11.92 -24.04 3.88
C SER A 56 10.99 -24.58 4.97
N ASP A 57 10.12 -23.73 5.51
CA ASP A 57 9.18 -24.12 6.58
C ASP A 57 8.15 -25.14 6.09
N THR A 58 7.66 -24.99 4.86
CA THR A 58 6.73 -25.96 4.26
C THR A 58 7.39 -27.31 4.04
N ILE A 59 8.65 -27.33 3.56
CA ILE A 59 9.41 -28.60 3.37
C ILE A 59 9.63 -29.27 4.73
N LYS A 60 10.03 -28.54 5.77
CA LYS A 60 10.18 -29.06 7.13
C LYS A 60 8.86 -29.64 7.66
N TYR A 61 7.74 -28.93 7.41
CA TYR A 61 6.43 -29.41 7.80
C TYR A 61 6.07 -30.74 7.09
N ILE A 62 6.26 -30.82 5.75
CA ILE A 62 6.02 -32.06 5.00
C ILE A 62 6.89 -33.20 5.54
N ASP A 63 8.17 -32.94 5.88
CA ASP A 63 9.07 -33.93 6.43
C ASP A 63 8.64 -34.43 7.81
N SER A 64 7.98 -33.61 8.60
CA SER A 64 7.48 -33.98 9.92
C SER A 64 6.21 -34.84 9.91
N LEU A 65 5.49 -34.91 8.77
CA LEU A 65 4.25 -35.70 8.67
C LEU A 65 4.56 -37.19 8.75
N GLU A 66 3.65 -37.96 9.38
CA GLU A 66 3.74 -39.43 9.43
C GLU A 66 3.21 -40.08 8.13
N LEU A 67 3.91 -39.83 7.01
CA LEU A 67 3.57 -40.31 5.66
C LEU A 67 4.74 -41.07 5.03
N SER A 68 4.47 -41.91 4.03
CA SER A 68 5.49 -42.56 3.26
C SER A 68 6.40 -41.59 2.50
N SER A 69 7.63 -41.97 2.24
CA SER A 69 8.61 -41.14 1.50
C SER A 69 8.12 -40.78 0.10
N GLU A 70 7.32 -41.64 -0.54
CA GLU A 70 6.71 -41.40 -1.85
C GLU A 70 5.69 -40.27 -1.78
N ILE A 71 4.75 -40.32 -0.82
CA ILE A 71 3.73 -39.28 -0.63
C ILE A 71 4.40 -37.96 -0.28
N LYS A 72 5.41 -37.94 0.61
CA LYS A 72 6.18 -36.73 0.92
C LYS A 72 6.84 -36.14 -0.33
N GLY A 73 7.41 -37.00 -1.19
CA GLY A 73 7.99 -36.59 -2.45
C GLY A 73 6.99 -35.93 -3.39
N ASP A 74 5.80 -36.49 -3.51
CA ASP A 74 4.70 -35.94 -4.30
C ASP A 74 4.22 -34.60 -3.75
N LEU A 75 4.02 -34.49 -2.44
CA LEU A 75 3.63 -33.22 -1.80
C LEU A 75 4.65 -32.11 -2.07
N LYS A 76 5.94 -32.39 -1.91
CA LYS A 76 7.00 -31.43 -2.22
C LYS A 76 7.01 -31.03 -3.69
N ARG A 77 6.80 -31.98 -4.61
CA ARG A 77 6.72 -31.72 -6.05
C ARG A 77 5.52 -30.83 -6.38
N TYR A 78 4.33 -31.15 -5.88
CA TYR A 78 3.14 -30.33 -6.12
C TYR A 78 3.26 -28.92 -5.51
N TYR A 79 3.85 -28.81 -4.33
CA TYR A 79 4.13 -27.52 -3.72
C TYR A 79 5.12 -26.66 -4.53
N ALA A 80 6.08 -27.30 -5.20
CA ALA A 80 7.07 -26.58 -6.01
C ALA A 80 6.50 -26.00 -7.32
N ILE A 81 5.45 -26.63 -7.89
CA ILE A 81 4.90 -26.24 -9.21
C ILE A 81 4.51 -24.74 -9.30
N PRO A 82 3.70 -24.17 -8.40
CA PRO A 82 3.33 -22.75 -8.49
C PRO A 82 4.54 -21.81 -8.53
N TRP A 83 5.61 -22.18 -7.82
CA TRP A 83 6.81 -21.35 -7.73
C TRP A 83 7.65 -21.34 -9.01
N THR A 84 7.47 -22.31 -9.89
CA THR A 84 8.12 -22.31 -11.22
C THR A 84 7.48 -21.28 -12.16
N MET A 85 6.28 -20.81 -11.84
CA MET A 85 5.52 -19.83 -12.64
C MET A 85 5.71 -18.41 -12.14
N VAL A 86 6.40 -18.21 -11.01
CA VAL A 86 6.60 -16.92 -10.37
C VAL A 86 8.05 -16.50 -10.51
N ASP A 87 8.28 -15.38 -11.20
CA ASP A 87 9.57 -14.68 -11.13
C ASP A 87 9.65 -13.89 -9.82
N SER A 88 10.25 -14.50 -8.80
CA SER A 88 10.38 -13.89 -7.48
C SER A 88 11.21 -12.62 -7.48
N GLY A 89 12.16 -12.47 -8.41
CA GLY A 89 12.95 -11.25 -8.57
C GLY A 89 12.14 -10.08 -9.15
N GLY A 90 11.02 -10.38 -9.82
CA GLY A 90 10.09 -9.37 -10.38
C GLY A 90 9.05 -8.87 -9.38
N ILE A 91 8.85 -9.55 -8.24
CA ILE A 91 7.87 -9.13 -7.23
C ILE A 91 8.51 -8.17 -6.24
N LYS A 92 7.97 -6.96 -6.19
CA LYS A 92 8.36 -5.93 -5.23
C LYS A 92 7.29 -5.81 -4.15
N LEU A 93 7.71 -5.93 -2.89
CA LEU A 93 6.85 -5.72 -1.72
C LEU A 93 6.84 -4.27 -1.25
N ASP A 94 7.76 -3.46 -1.74
CA ASP A 94 7.85 -2.05 -1.43
C ASP A 94 6.55 -1.33 -1.83
N LEU A 95 5.95 -0.68 -0.85
CA LEU A 95 4.90 0.30 -0.97
C LEU A 95 5.51 1.69 -0.72
N ASP A 96 4.68 2.72 -0.70
CA ASP A 96 5.18 4.09 -0.59
C ASP A 96 5.81 4.39 0.78
N LEU A 97 5.38 3.69 1.85
CA LEU A 97 5.89 3.88 3.21
C LEU A 97 5.74 2.61 4.04
N HIS A 98 6.76 2.31 4.85
CA HIS A 98 6.74 1.22 5.83
C HIS A 98 7.15 1.75 7.20
N PHE A 99 6.38 1.45 8.24
CA PHE A 99 6.71 1.85 9.61
C PHE A 99 6.22 0.84 10.64
N GLU A 100 6.86 0.84 11.80
CA GLU A 100 6.45 0.08 12.96
C GLU A 100 5.91 1.02 14.04
N GLN A 101 4.78 0.64 14.64
CA GLN A 101 4.25 1.29 15.83
C GLN A 101 3.59 0.26 16.75
N ASN A 102 3.99 0.26 18.04
CA ASN A 102 3.44 -0.65 19.07
C ASN A 102 3.55 -2.15 18.72
N GLY A 103 4.61 -2.56 18.03
CA GLY A 103 4.84 -3.95 17.62
C GLY A 103 3.97 -4.41 16.43
N VAL A 104 3.38 -3.47 15.70
CA VAL A 104 2.65 -3.71 14.45
C VAL A 104 3.42 -3.05 13.31
N HIS A 105 3.66 -3.78 12.23
CA HIS A 105 4.22 -3.26 11.00
C HIS A 105 3.10 -2.78 10.08
N TYR A 106 3.22 -1.56 9.61
CA TYR A 106 2.28 -0.91 8.71
C TYR A 106 2.92 -0.67 7.36
N ASN A 107 2.26 -1.13 6.31
CA ASN A 107 2.70 -1.05 4.93
C ASN A 107 1.71 -0.19 4.17
N CYS A 108 2.12 1.00 3.75
CA CYS A 108 1.22 2.06 3.30
C CYS A 108 1.44 2.39 1.83
N ASP A 109 0.35 2.58 1.10
CA ASP A 109 0.36 3.15 -0.26
C ASP A 109 -0.48 4.43 -0.28
N PHE A 110 -0.02 5.45 -1.01
CA PHE A 110 -0.66 6.75 -1.12
C PHE A 110 -1.17 6.97 -2.53
N LYS A 111 -2.44 7.35 -2.67
CA LYS A 111 -3.07 7.64 -3.96
C LYS A 111 -3.79 8.97 -3.95
N SER A 112 -3.56 9.76 -5.00
CA SER A 112 -4.38 10.96 -5.22
C SER A 112 -5.85 10.60 -5.47
N GLY A 113 -6.10 9.50 -6.17
CA GLY A 113 -7.40 8.94 -6.49
C GLY A 113 -7.28 7.81 -7.49
N PHE A 114 -8.38 7.08 -7.73
CA PHE A 114 -8.45 5.96 -8.66
C PHE A 114 -9.19 6.33 -9.94
N SER A 115 -8.50 6.22 -11.07
CA SER A 115 -9.02 6.45 -12.42
C SER A 115 -9.19 5.14 -13.19
N SER A 116 -9.67 5.22 -14.45
CA SER A 116 -9.89 4.07 -15.31
C SER A 116 -8.63 3.25 -15.64
N ASN A 117 -7.44 3.81 -15.47
CA ASN A 117 -6.17 3.17 -15.81
C ASN A 117 -5.55 2.39 -14.63
N GLU A 118 -6.21 2.33 -13.48
CA GLU A 118 -5.67 1.75 -12.24
C GLU A 118 -5.79 0.22 -12.11
N LYS A 119 -6.30 -0.48 -13.14
CA LYS A 119 -6.49 -1.95 -13.08
C LYS A 119 -5.22 -2.70 -12.71
N GLY A 120 -4.10 -2.40 -13.37
CA GLY A 120 -2.83 -3.07 -13.12
C GLY A 120 -2.30 -2.80 -11.72
N ASN A 121 -2.38 -1.54 -11.28
CA ASN A 121 -1.97 -1.12 -9.96
C ASN A 121 -2.86 -1.74 -8.85
N THR A 122 -4.18 -1.78 -9.04
CA THR A 122 -5.10 -2.45 -8.11
C THR A 122 -4.76 -3.92 -7.93
N ASN A 123 -4.48 -4.65 -9.03
CA ASN A 123 -4.06 -6.04 -8.95
C ASN A 123 -2.73 -6.22 -8.20
N ARG A 124 -1.75 -5.32 -8.44
CA ARG A 124 -0.48 -5.29 -7.70
C ARG A 124 -0.72 -5.09 -6.21
N LEU A 125 -1.53 -4.10 -5.85
CA LEU A 125 -1.84 -3.80 -4.45
C LEU A 125 -2.53 -4.97 -3.75
N LEU A 126 -3.50 -5.64 -4.40
CA LEU A 126 -4.13 -6.84 -3.85
C LEU A 126 -3.13 -7.98 -3.63
N LEU A 127 -2.23 -8.22 -4.59
CA LEU A 127 -1.19 -9.24 -4.47
C LEU A 127 -0.25 -8.93 -3.30
N VAL A 128 0.29 -7.72 -3.25
CA VAL A 128 1.23 -7.31 -2.21
C VAL A 128 0.59 -7.41 -0.82
N ALA A 129 -0.64 -6.91 -0.65
CA ALA A 129 -1.33 -7.00 0.63
C ALA A 129 -1.66 -8.44 1.04
N SER A 130 -2.01 -9.32 0.09
CA SER A 130 -2.23 -10.74 0.38
C SER A 130 -0.95 -11.43 0.86
N ILE A 131 0.21 -11.04 0.32
CA ILE A 131 1.51 -11.53 0.77
C ILE A 131 1.78 -11.06 2.19
N TYR A 132 1.65 -9.74 2.50
CA TYR A 132 1.83 -9.22 3.85
C TYR A 132 0.91 -9.91 4.85
N ASN A 133 -0.37 -10.09 4.52
CA ASN A 133 -1.32 -10.79 5.39
C ASN A 133 -0.97 -12.27 5.62
N SER A 134 -0.17 -12.90 4.75
CA SER A 134 0.30 -14.29 4.92
C SER A 134 1.55 -14.40 5.78
N LEU A 135 2.21 -13.31 6.11
CA LEU A 135 3.37 -13.31 7.00
C LEU A 135 2.91 -13.60 8.44
N LYS A 136 3.79 -14.23 9.24
CA LYS A 136 3.49 -14.59 10.63
C LYS A 136 3.52 -13.39 11.59
N ASP A 137 4.10 -12.29 11.14
CA ASP A 137 4.25 -11.07 11.91
C ASP A 137 2.97 -10.23 11.87
N ASN A 138 2.88 -9.26 12.75
CA ASN A 138 1.72 -8.37 12.88
C ASN A 138 1.74 -7.31 11.75
N GLU A 139 1.47 -7.74 10.54
CA GLU A 139 1.48 -6.91 9.35
C GLU A 139 0.09 -6.32 9.06
N LYS A 140 0.05 -5.04 8.71
CA LYS A 140 -1.16 -4.35 8.23
C LYS A 140 -0.86 -3.55 6.99
N THR A 141 -1.83 -3.49 6.09
CA THR A 141 -1.73 -2.69 4.88
C THR A 141 -2.75 -1.56 4.90
N LEU A 142 -2.28 -0.33 4.71
CA LEU A 142 -3.07 0.89 4.78
C LEU A 142 -3.04 1.60 3.42
N LEU A 143 -4.20 2.03 2.94
CA LEU A 143 -4.33 2.82 1.73
C LEU A 143 -4.85 4.21 2.08
N PHE A 144 -4.03 5.21 1.82
CA PHE A 144 -4.37 6.62 1.99
C PHE A 144 -4.77 7.24 0.65
N VAL A 145 -6.00 7.75 0.55
CA VAL A 145 -6.55 8.32 -0.68
C VAL A 145 -6.95 9.77 -0.44
N ARG A 146 -6.40 10.69 -1.26
CA ARG A 146 -6.68 12.12 -1.13
C ARG A 146 -8.13 12.49 -1.46
N GLN A 147 -8.67 11.90 -2.52
CA GLN A 147 -10.02 12.17 -2.98
C GLN A 147 -11.07 11.54 -2.06
N THR A 148 -12.27 12.12 -2.07
CA THR A 148 -13.45 11.52 -1.45
C THR A 148 -13.84 10.24 -2.19
N GLU A 149 -14.55 9.34 -1.51
CA GLU A 149 -14.88 8.03 -2.05
C GLU A 149 -15.69 8.11 -3.35
N ASP A 150 -16.64 9.05 -3.43
CA ASP A 150 -17.50 9.28 -4.58
C ASP A 150 -16.78 9.80 -5.83
N GLN A 151 -15.59 10.38 -5.66
CA GLN A 151 -14.75 10.82 -6.77
C GLN A 151 -13.88 9.71 -7.39
N ASN A 152 -13.93 8.52 -6.80
CA ASN A 152 -13.14 7.38 -7.23
C ASN A 152 -14.00 6.36 -7.98
N ASN A 153 -13.35 5.54 -8.81
CA ASN A 153 -14.04 4.48 -9.55
C ASN A 153 -14.11 3.16 -8.75
N HIS A 154 -14.62 2.11 -9.39
CA HIS A 154 -14.81 0.77 -8.81
C HIS A 154 -13.51 0.10 -8.32
N TYR A 155 -12.32 0.54 -8.76
CA TYR A 155 -11.05 -0.03 -8.29
C TYR A 155 -10.79 0.30 -6.83
N LEU A 156 -11.18 1.49 -6.36
CA LEU A 156 -11.16 1.81 -4.94
C LEU A 156 -12.08 0.86 -4.16
N GLN A 157 -13.30 0.60 -4.66
CA GLN A 157 -14.25 -0.32 -4.02
C GLN A 157 -13.68 -1.75 -3.97
N THR A 158 -12.96 -2.18 -4.98
CA THR A 158 -12.29 -3.48 -4.99
C THR A 158 -11.28 -3.61 -3.84
N LEU A 159 -10.47 -2.58 -3.59
CA LEU A 159 -9.53 -2.56 -2.47
C LEU A 159 -10.23 -2.45 -1.12
N LYS A 160 -11.23 -1.58 -1.03
CA LYS A 160 -12.00 -1.35 0.20
C LYS A 160 -12.79 -2.59 0.65
N ASN A 161 -13.29 -3.40 -0.30
CA ASN A 161 -13.97 -4.66 -0.02
C ASN A 161 -13.01 -5.85 0.20
N SER A 162 -11.72 -5.65 -0.02
CA SER A 162 -10.70 -6.65 0.28
C SER A 162 -10.49 -6.78 1.79
N PRO A 163 -10.32 -7.98 2.34
CA PRO A 163 -10.00 -8.17 3.76
C PRO A 163 -8.57 -7.74 4.12
N TYR A 164 -7.77 -7.34 3.12
CA TYR A 164 -6.35 -7.05 3.29
C TYR A 164 -6.05 -5.57 3.51
N TRP A 165 -6.91 -4.64 3.03
CA TRP A 165 -6.66 -3.21 3.06
C TRP A 165 -7.55 -2.47 4.04
N ASP A 166 -6.95 -1.69 4.93
CA ASP A 166 -7.64 -0.61 5.65
C ASP A 166 -7.54 0.66 4.79
N VAL A 167 -8.67 1.14 4.25
CA VAL A 167 -8.73 2.23 3.27
C VAL A 167 -9.27 3.50 3.91
N TYR A 168 -8.52 4.59 3.81
CA TYR A 168 -8.87 5.90 4.35
C TYR A 168 -8.94 6.94 3.22
N CYS A 169 -10.08 7.61 3.06
CA CYS A 169 -10.32 8.60 2.02
C CYS A 169 -10.51 10.00 2.60
N ALA A 170 -10.03 11.02 1.90
CA ALA A 170 -10.23 12.44 2.23
C ALA A 170 -9.93 12.75 3.71
N ASN A 171 -10.93 13.22 4.47
CA ASN A 171 -10.75 13.61 5.87
C ASN A 171 -10.37 12.43 6.77
N ASP A 172 -10.85 11.21 6.49
CA ASP A 172 -10.49 10.02 7.24
C ASP A 172 -9.01 9.68 7.05
N CYS A 173 -8.45 9.95 5.85
CA CYS A 173 -7.02 9.82 5.58
C CYS A 173 -6.20 10.74 6.50
N TYR A 174 -6.53 12.03 6.56
CA TYR A 174 -5.82 12.98 7.44
C TYR A 174 -6.00 12.64 8.92
N SER A 175 -7.19 12.17 9.30
CA SER A 175 -7.45 11.72 10.68
C SER A 175 -6.62 10.48 11.06
N ALA A 176 -6.47 9.53 10.13
CA ALA A 176 -5.62 8.36 10.35
C ALA A 176 -4.13 8.72 10.43
N ILE A 177 -3.63 9.58 9.54
CA ILE A 177 -2.26 10.08 9.59
C ILE A 177 -1.99 10.78 10.94
N LYS A 178 -2.92 11.63 11.40
CA LYS A 178 -2.84 12.28 12.72
C LYS A 178 -2.81 11.27 13.85
N ALA A 179 -3.63 10.22 13.80
CA ALA A 179 -3.65 9.17 14.82
C ALA A 179 -2.30 8.45 14.95
N PHE A 180 -1.64 8.13 13.82
CA PHE A 180 -0.33 7.50 13.81
C PHE A 180 0.79 8.47 14.23
N THR A 181 0.84 9.63 13.62
CA THR A 181 1.99 10.55 13.73
C THR A 181 1.86 11.60 14.83
N GLY A 182 0.63 11.91 15.28
CA GLY A 182 0.31 13.03 16.15
C GLY A 182 0.23 14.37 15.41
N PHE A 183 0.66 14.47 14.14
CA PHE A 183 0.67 15.70 13.37
C PHE A 183 -0.64 15.89 12.60
N ASP A 184 -1.29 17.04 12.80
CA ASP A 184 -2.57 17.40 12.15
C ASP A 184 -2.31 18.13 10.82
N ILE A 185 -2.11 17.33 9.74
CA ILE A 185 -1.92 17.86 8.39
C ILE A 185 -3.07 18.74 7.97
N ARG A 186 -4.33 18.38 8.30
CA ARG A 186 -5.51 19.11 7.88
C ARG A 186 -5.56 20.49 8.53
N ALA A 187 -5.34 20.57 9.85
CA ALA A 187 -5.29 21.83 10.56
C ALA A 187 -4.13 22.72 10.06
N TRP A 188 -2.99 22.11 9.72
CA TRP A 188 -1.87 22.84 9.14
C TRP A 188 -2.22 23.43 7.77
N LEU A 189 -2.84 22.65 6.88
CA LEU A 189 -3.30 23.11 5.57
C LEU A 189 -4.30 24.26 5.70
N ASP A 190 -5.31 24.12 6.59
CA ASP A 190 -6.33 25.15 6.79
C ASP A 190 -5.76 26.46 7.34
N SER A 191 -4.62 26.40 8.03
CA SER A 191 -3.95 27.57 8.63
C SER A 191 -2.90 28.22 7.72
N ASN A 192 -2.34 27.49 6.75
CA ASN A 192 -1.17 27.92 5.98
C ASN A 192 -1.40 27.96 4.46
N ALA A 193 -2.46 27.32 3.94
CA ALA A 193 -2.76 27.36 2.51
C ALA A 193 -3.84 28.41 2.21
N GLU A 194 -3.50 29.38 1.37
CA GLU A 194 -4.45 30.34 0.84
C GLU A 194 -5.11 29.79 -0.43
N TRP A 195 -6.06 28.87 -0.25
CA TRP A 195 -6.69 28.11 -1.33
C TRP A 195 -7.18 28.95 -2.52
N GLN A 196 -7.50 30.24 -2.29
CA GLN A 196 -7.92 31.15 -3.37
C GLN A 196 -6.76 31.69 -4.19
N ASN A 197 -5.56 31.73 -3.61
CA ASN A 197 -4.35 32.28 -4.23
C ASN A 197 -3.36 31.22 -4.67
N ASP A 198 -3.34 30.07 -3.98
CA ASP A 198 -2.33 29.00 -4.16
C ASP A 198 -2.77 27.91 -5.14
N ILE A 199 -4.07 27.88 -5.53
CA ILE A 199 -4.62 26.86 -6.47
C ILE A 199 -5.28 27.48 -7.71
#